data_22f35a426bd599f655c70ef281c36dda
#
_entry.id   22f35a426bd599f655c70ef281c36dda
#
_cell.length_a   1.000
_cell.length_b   1.000
_cell.length_c   1.000
_cell.angle_alpha   90.00
_cell.angle_beta   90.00
_cell.angle_gamma   90.00
#
_symmetry.space_group_name_H-M   'P 1'
#
loop_
_entity.id
_entity.type
_entity.pdbx_description
1 polymer ?
#
loop_
_entity_poly.entity_id
_entity_poly.type
_entity_poly.pdbx_seq_one_letter_code
_entity_poly.pdbx_strand_id
1 'polypeptide(L)'
;MFASLQPCRNRRRNLASTLLCGVLVTGLSLSTSAAMSAGGGGGGGGGAGGGGAGGGGGAGGGGGGGGIYRPVQQEPYRAQAPADDLTTCAPGLVWSTKKHKCLQRHSGVLPDAEMTEYAYALAKADRYQEALDVLDILQSPNTPRALNYRGYATRKLGRTDEGISYYLKSVALDPAYPQVREYLGEAYVIQGKFDLAKDQLTTIEKLCGKGCEYYQDLSETLEQAHAL
;
A
#
# COMPACT_ATOMS: atom_id res chain seq x y z
N MET A 1 21.42 31.34 35.91
CA MET A 1 19.99 31.30 35.54
C MET A 1 19.87 31.74 34.08
N PHE A 2 19.93 30.81 33.17
CA PHE A 2 19.66 31.08 31.75
C PHE A 2 18.52 30.15 31.32
N ALA A 3 17.37 30.76 31.09
CA ALA A 3 16.19 30.06 30.57
C ALA A 3 16.34 29.89 29.06
N SER A 4 16.42 28.63 28.60
CA SER A 4 16.48 28.28 27.20
C SER A 4 15.07 28.26 26.64
N LEU A 5 14.76 29.20 25.76
CA LEU A 5 13.50 29.26 25.00
C LEU A 5 13.60 28.32 23.81
N GLN A 6 12.81 27.26 23.83
CA GLN A 6 12.61 26.41 22.66
C GLN A 6 11.59 27.05 21.71
N PRO A 7 11.80 27.03 20.38
CA PRO A 7 10.83 27.57 19.44
C PRO A 7 9.67 26.58 19.22
N CYS A 8 8.45 27.08 19.39
CA CYS A 8 7.22 26.40 19.05
C CYS A 8 7.19 26.03 17.55
N ARG A 9 7.20 24.76 17.28
CA ARG A 9 6.97 24.20 15.93
C ARG A 9 5.51 24.41 15.54
N ASN A 10 5.30 25.32 14.62
CA ASN A 10 3.99 25.74 14.10
C ASN A 10 3.37 24.62 13.24
N ARG A 11 2.51 23.83 13.87
CA ARG A 11 1.69 22.80 13.18
C ARG A 11 0.49 23.53 12.56
N ARG A 12 0.53 23.78 11.26
CA ARG A 12 -0.61 24.33 10.52
C ARG A 12 -1.77 23.32 10.54
N ARG A 13 -2.73 23.56 11.41
CA ARG A 13 -4.04 22.91 11.37
C ARG A 13 -4.88 23.62 10.32
N ASN A 14 -5.20 22.92 9.24
CA ASN A 14 -6.23 23.34 8.30
C ASN A 14 -7.61 23.09 8.93
N LEU A 15 -8.17 24.15 9.52
CA LEU A 15 -9.57 24.18 9.92
C LEU A 15 -10.41 24.46 8.65
N ALA A 16 -11.07 23.42 8.14
CA ALA A 16 -12.13 23.58 7.16
C ALA A 16 -13.37 24.08 7.90
N SER A 17 -13.76 25.32 7.61
CA SER A 17 -15.03 25.95 8.02
C SER A 17 -16.21 25.22 7.40
N THR A 18 -17.01 24.58 8.22
CA THR A 18 -18.34 24.10 7.84
C THR A 18 -19.33 25.24 7.95
N LEU A 19 -19.75 25.79 6.83
CA LEU A 19 -20.96 26.61 6.72
C LEU A 19 -22.17 25.69 6.54
N LEU A 20 -23.01 25.65 7.57
CA LEU A 20 -24.38 25.11 7.50
C LEU A 20 -25.21 26.02 6.55
N CYS A 21 -25.78 25.45 5.51
CA CYS A 21 -26.94 26.00 4.82
C CYS A 21 -28.01 24.93 4.81
N GLY A 22 -28.98 25.10 5.68
CA GLY A 22 -30.20 24.29 5.71
C GLY A 22 -31.10 24.63 4.55
N VAL A 23 -31.60 23.60 3.87
CA VAL A 23 -32.83 23.69 3.06
C VAL A 23 -33.68 22.48 3.39
N LEU A 24 -34.81 22.78 4.07
CA LEU A 24 -35.95 21.91 4.23
C LEU A 24 -36.68 21.81 2.88
N VAL A 25 -36.84 20.60 2.36
CA VAL A 25 -37.86 20.31 1.36
C VAL A 25 -38.61 19.04 1.79
N THR A 26 -39.83 19.26 2.21
CA THR A 26 -40.89 18.27 2.41
C THR A 26 -41.49 17.87 1.06
N GLY A 27 -41.80 16.60 0.88
CA GLY A 27 -42.76 16.23 -0.16
C GLY A 27 -42.62 14.84 -0.76
N LEU A 28 -43.48 14.02 -0.28
CA LEU A 28 -44.40 13.10 -0.96
C LEU A 28 -43.88 11.78 -1.54
N SER A 29 -44.46 10.78 -0.95
CA SER A 29 -44.60 9.37 -1.35
C SER A 29 -45.05 9.17 -2.81
N LEU A 30 -44.60 8.11 -3.44
CA LEU A 30 -45.44 7.23 -4.24
C LEU A 30 -44.80 5.86 -4.43
N SER A 31 -45.49 4.86 -3.93
CA SER A 31 -45.27 3.44 -4.09
C SER A 31 -45.58 2.99 -5.52
N THR A 32 -44.83 2.11 -6.13
CA THR A 32 -45.34 1.14 -7.08
C THR A 32 -44.50 -0.12 -7.06
N SER A 33 -45.21 -1.19 -6.70
CA SER A 33 -44.78 -2.59 -6.79
C SER A 33 -44.98 -3.08 -8.24
N ALA A 34 -44.05 -3.92 -8.73
CA ALA A 34 -44.25 -4.94 -9.76
C ALA A 34 -43.06 -5.91 -9.67
N ALA A 35 -43.22 -7.00 -9.37
CA ALA A 35 -43.53 -8.35 -9.51
C ALA A 35 -42.96 -9.01 -10.80
N MET A 36 -42.26 -10.12 -10.54
CA MET A 36 -42.10 -11.35 -11.34
C MET A 36 -41.35 -11.33 -12.68
N SER A 37 -40.28 -12.13 -12.77
CA SER A 37 -40.37 -13.32 -13.62
C SER A 37 -39.18 -14.27 -13.37
N ALA A 38 -39.54 -15.54 -13.19
CA ALA A 38 -38.64 -16.71 -13.11
C ALA A 38 -38.35 -17.25 -14.52
N GLY A 39 -37.19 -17.87 -14.67
CA GLY A 39 -36.80 -18.74 -15.78
C GLY A 39 -35.32 -19.06 -15.55
N GLY A 40 -34.87 -20.23 -15.36
CA GLY A 40 -35.27 -21.56 -15.77
C GLY A 40 -34.30 -22.07 -16.83
N GLY A 41 -33.50 -23.15 -16.53
CA GLY A 41 -32.72 -23.95 -17.47
C GLY A 41 -31.20 -23.78 -17.30
N GLY A 42 -30.35 -24.78 -17.02
CA GLY A 42 -30.42 -26.19 -17.30
C GLY A 42 -29.21 -26.62 -18.15
N GLY A 43 -28.47 -27.67 -17.72
CA GLY A 43 -27.49 -28.40 -18.53
C GLY A 43 -26.02 -28.07 -18.14
N GLY A 44 -25.15 -28.98 -17.73
CA GLY A 44 -25.02 -30.40 -17.93
C GLY A 44 -23.75 -30.69 -18.72
N GLY A 45 -22.83 -31.51 -18.20
CA GLY A 45 -21.67 -32.09 -18.85
C GLY A 45 -20.39 -31.80 -18.10
N GLY A 46 -19.64 -32.67 -17.45
CA GLY A 46 -19.41 -34.10 -17.69
C GLY A 46 -18.14 -34.29 -18.52
N GLY A 47 -16.99 -34.56 -17.85
CA GLY A 47 -15.75 -34.92 -18.52
C GLY A 47 -14.70 -35.40 -17.52
N ALA A 48 -14.70 -36.72 -17.29
CA ALA A 48 -13.64 -37.44 -16.59
C ALA A 48 -12.58 -37.92 -17.60
N GLY A 49 -11.35 -38.08 -17.15
CA GLY A 49 -10.25 -38.75 -17.87
C GLY A 49 -8.94 -38.21 -17.37
N GLY A 50 -8.17 -38.95 -16.71
CA GLY A 50 -7.36 -40.09 -16.87
C GLY A 50 -5.95 -39.67 -16.58
N GLY A 51 -5.19 -40.08 -15.54
CA GLY A 51 -4.49 -41.33 -15.46
C GLY A 51 -3.11 -41.23 -16.12
N GLY A 52 -2.03 -41.15 -15.32
CA GLY A 52 -0.66 -41.25 -15.79
C GLY A 52 0.33 -41.35 -14.62
N ALA A 53 0.54 -42.60 -14.16
CA ALA A 53 1.62 -42.94 -13.23
C ALA A 53 2.92 -43.19 -14.05
N GLY A 54 4.03 -42.72 -13.53
CA GLY A 54 5.40 -43.01 -13.95
C GLY A 54 6.33 -42.39 -12.93
N GLY A 55 6.94 -42.99 -12.05
CA GLY A 55 7.83 -44.10 -11.93
C GLY A 55 9.22 -43.76 -12.39
N GLY A 56 10.13 -43.35 -11.44
CA GLY A 56 11.53 -43.16 -11.79
C GLY A 56 12.33 -42.73 -10.55
N GLY A 57 12.85 -43.73 -9.83
CA GLY A 57 13.81 -43.53 -8.75
C GLY A 57 15.18 -43.07 -9.28
N GLY A 58 15.87 -42.27 -8.50
CA GLY A 58 17.27 -41.90 -8.67
C GLY A 58 17.83 -41.46 -7.31
N ALA A 59 18.42 -42.44 -6.61
CA ALA A 59 19.28 -42.15 -5.47
C ALA A 59 20.63 -41.63 -5.98
N GLY A 60 21.08 -40.52 -5.41
CA GLY A 60 22.39 -39.95 -5.72
C GLY A 60 22.83 -38.89 -4.73
N GLY A 61 23.61 -39.28 -3.76
CA GLY A 61 24.86 -38.65 -3.38
C GLY A 61 24.84 -37.30 -2.69
N GLY A 62 25.19 -37.34 -1.40
CA GLY A 62 25.53 -36.25 -0.51
C GLY A 62 26.50 -35.21 -1.06
N GLY A 63 26.26 -34.01 -0.68
CA GLY A 63 27.17 -32.87 -0.75
C GLY A 63 26.70 -31.84 0.24
N GLY A 64 27.18 -31.96 1.49
CA GLY A 64 27.03 -30.95 2.51
C GLY A 64 27.73 -29.67 2.12
N GLY A 65 27.05 -28.78 1.43
CA GLY A 65 27.42 -27.38 1.27
C GLY A 65 26.67 -26.58 2.31
N GLY A 66 27.27 -26.36 3.47
CA GLY A 66 26.82 -25.37 4.44
C GLY A 66 26.88 -23.99 3.79
N GLY A 67 25.83 -23.64 3.08
CA GLY A 67 25.58 -22.29 2.65
C GLY A 67 25.40 -21.45 3.89
N ILE A 68 26.46 -20.71 4.22
CA ILE A 68 26.39 -19.63 5.21
C ILE A 68 25.32 -18.67 4.69
N TYR A 69 24.13 -18.78 5.27
CA TYR A 69 23.11 -17.75 5.16
C TYR A 69 23.73 -16.48 5.73
N ARG A 70 24.33 -15.65 4.89
CA ARG A 70 24.61 -14.27 5.23
C ARG A 70 23.25 -13.61 5.37
N PRO A 71 22.84 -13.16 6.58
CA PRO A 71 21.68 -12.30 6.66
C PRO A 71 22.00 -11.10 5.77
N VAL A 72 21.14 -10.86 4.78
CA VAL A 72 21.16 -9.61 4.03
C VAL A 72 21.05 -8.54 5.10
N GLN A 73 22.14 -7.79 5.31
CA GLN A 73 22.13 -6.66 6.22
C GLN A 73 21.10 -5.70 5.64
N GLN A 74 19.90 -5.71 6.22
CA GLN A 74 18.90 -4.72 5.95
C GLN A 74 19.51 -3.40 6.41
N GLU A 75 19.90 -2.57 5.46
CA GLU A 75 20.19 -1.17 5.71
C GLU A 75 19.06 -0.62 6.58
N PRO A 76 19.36 0.06 7.70
CA PRO A 76 18.30 0.64 8.53
C PRO A 76 17.44 1.51 7.64
N TYR A 77 16.14 1.24 7.66
CA TYR A 77 15.13 1.92 6.86
C TYR A 77 15.18 3.42 7.18
N ARG A 78 16.02 4.15 6.45
CA ARG A 78 16.03 5.61 6.51
C ARG A 78 14.79 6.08 5.79
N ALA A 79 13.85 6.63 6.53
CA ALA A 79 12.83 7.49 5.96
C ALA A 79 13.57 8.60 5.18
N GLN A 80 13.59 8.45 3.84
CA GLN A 80 14.13 9.50 2.99
C GLN A 80 13.15 10.65 3.07
N ALA A 81 13.66 11.83 3.43
CA ALA A 81 12.89 13.06 3.41
C ALA A 81 12.17 13.18 2.04
N PRO A 82 10.90 13.67 2.00
CA PRO A 82 10.24 13.93 0.75
C PRO A 82 11.13 14.88 -0.06
N ALA A 83 11.60 14.41 -1.20
CA ALA A 83 12.31 15.26 -2.12
C ALA A 83 11.26 16.14 -2.79
N ASP A 84 11.15 17.38 -2.34
CA ASP A 84 10.18 18.36 -2.85
C ASP A 84 10.23 18.53 -4.38
N ASP A 85 11.33 18.11 -4.99
CA ASP A 85 11.54 18.19 -6.44
C ASP A 85 10.97 17.01 -7.24
N LEU A 86 10.63 15.87 -6.60
CA LEU A 86 10.17 14.67 -7.31
C LEU A 86 8.76 14.81 -7.91
N THR A 87 7.99 15.81 -7.46
CA THR A 87 6.60 16.03 -7.91
C THR A 87 6.48 17.12 -8.97
N THR A 88 7.57 17.76 -9.38
CA THR A 88 7.55 18.91 -10.30
C THR A 88 7.48 18.52 -11.77
N CYS A 89 7.72 17.26 -12.13
CA CYS A 89 7.63 16.80 -13.52
C CYS A 89 6.19 16.79 -14.02
N ALA A 90 6.00 17.21 -15.28
CA ALA A 90 4.73 17.11 -15.98
C ALA A 90 4.32 15.62 -16.15
N PRO A 91 3.01 15.32 -16.33
CA PRO A 91 2.54 13.96 -16.60
C PRO A 91 3.30 13.29 -17.74
N GLY A 92 3.62 12.01 -17.58
CA GLY A 92 4.40 11.25 -18.57
C GLY A 92 5.92 11.38 -18.45
N LEU A 93 6.41 12.20 -17.52
CA LEU A 93 7.83 12.35 -17.24
C LEU A 93 8.15 11.77 -15.84
N VAL A 94 9.44 11.43 -15.63
CA VAL A 94 9.98 11.01 -14.34
C VAL A 94 11.20 11.85 -13.98
N TRP A 95 11.33 12.21 -12.71
CA TRP A 95 12.46 12.98 -12.23
C TRP A 95 13.71 12.10 -12.06
N SER A 96 14.82 12.49 -12.63
CA SER A 96 16.11 11.86 -12.40
C SER A 96 16.91 12.66 -11.38
N THR A 97 17.12 12.09 -10.20
CA THR A 97 17.94 12.68 -9.13
C THR A 97 19.40 12.86 -9.57
N LYS A 98 19.91 11.93 -10.39
CA LYS A 98 21.28 11.98 -10.91
C LYS A 98 21.47 13.06 -11.98
N LYS A 99 20.48 13.27 -12.84
CA LYS A 99 20.58 14.23 -13.97
C LYS A 99 19.94 15.57 -13.64
N HIS A 100 19.27 15.71 -12.50
CA HIS A 100 18.52 16.91 -12.08
C HIS A 100 17.58 17.44 -13.16
N LYS A 101 16.84 16.52 -13.83
CA LYS A 101 15.86 16.86 -14.87
C LYS A 101 14.80 15.79 -15.04
N CYS A 102 13.68 16.22 -15.61
CA CYS A 102 12.62 15.30 -16.02
C CYS A 102 13.00 14.56 -17.32
N LEU A 103 12.76 13.25 -17.34
CA LEU A 103 13.00 12.37 -18.48
C LEU A 103 11.68 11.76 -18.95
N GLN A 104 11.59 11.38 -20.22
CA GLN A 104 10.45 10.64 -20.75
C GLN A 104 10.28 9.32 -19.99
N ARG A 105 9.04 9.04 -19.56
CA ARG A 105 8.70 7.83 -18.83
C ARG A 105 8.69 6.61 -19.77
N HIS A 106 9.58 5.66 -19.53
CA HIS A 106 9.59 4.35 -20.18
C HIS A 106 10.34 3.34 -19.31
N SER A 107 10.16 2.06 -19.57
CA SER A 107 10.89 1.01 -18.84
C SER A 107 12.40 1.19 -18.98
N GLY A 108 13.11 1.08 -17.85
CA GLY A 108 14.58 1.21 -17.83
C GLY A 108 15.12 2.62 -18.03
N VAL A 109 14.27 3.67 -18.05
CA VAL A 109 14.75 5.07 -18.10
C VAL A 109 15.58 5.45 -16.90
N LEU A 110 15.22 4.92 -15.73
CA LEU A 110 15.92 5.01 -14.44
C LEU A 110 15.98 3.62 -13.79
N PRO A 111 16.85 3.41 -12.79
CA PRO A 111 16.80 2.22 -11.95
C PRO A 111 15.43 2.07 -11.29
N ASP A 112 14.94 0.82 -11.16
CA ASP A 112 13.63 0.53 -10.56
C ASP A 112 13.47 1.12 -9.15
N ALA A 113 14.54 1.13 -8.35
CA ALA A 113 14.52 1.74 -7.02
C ALA A 113 14.20 3.25 -7.09
N GLU A 114 14.82 3.99 -8.00
CA GLU A 114 14.57 5.43 -8.20
C GLU A 114 13.15 5.68 -8.73
N MET A 115 12.69 4.84 -9.66
CA MET A 115 11.32 4.92 -10.18
C MET A 115 10.28 4.58 -9.11
N THR A 116 10.56 3.62 -8.23
CA THR A 116 9.67 3.25 -7.13
C THR A 116 9.51 4.42 -6.13
N GLU A 117 10.60 5.09 -5.76
CA GLU A 117 10.54 6.28 -4.88
C GLU A 117 9.82 7.44 -5.57
N TYR A 118 10.04 7.63 -6.87
CA TYR A 118 9.31 8.64 -7.63
C TYR A 118 7.80 8.37 -7.66
N ALA A 119 7.39 7.10 -7.84
CA ALA A 119 5.99 6.71 -7.76
C ALA A 119 5.39 7.01 -6.38
N TYR A 120 6.14 6.79 -5.30
CA TYR A 120 5.68 7.15 -3.96
C TYR A 120 5.52 8.67 -3.79
N ALA A 121 6.47 9.46 -4.28
CA ALA A 121 6.37 10.93 -4.26
C ALA A 121 5.12 11.42 -5.03
N LEU A 122 4.83 10.85 -6.20
CA LEU A 122 3.59 11.12 -6.94
C LEU A 122 2.35 10.77 -6.12
N ALA A 123 2.33 9.60 -5.48
CA ALA A 123 1.21 9.19 -4.66
C ALA A 123 1.01 10.09 -3.42
N LYS A 124 2.08 10.61 -2.82
CA LYS A 124 2.01 11.60 -1.72
C LYS A 124 1.54 12.98 -2.19
N ALA A 125 1.63 13.27 -3.48
CA ALA A 125 1.10 14.47 -4.14
C ALA A 125 -0.30 14.26 -4.75
N ASP A 126 -1.03 13.21 -4.31
CA ASP A 126 -2.36 12.83 -4.76
C ASP A 126 -2.46 12.44 -6.26
N ARG A 127 -1.31 12.23 -6.92
CA ARG A 127 -1.19 11.80 -8.32
C ARG A 127 -1.19 10.27 -8.43
N TYR A 128 -2.22 9.64 -7.87
CA TYR A 128 -2.25 8.17 -7.65
C TYR A 128 -2.20 7.37 -8.94
N GLN A 129 -2.92 7.78 -9.99
CA GLN A 129 -2.89 7.06 -11.25
C GLN A 129 -1.50 7.13 -11.90
N GLU A 130 -0.86 8.27 -11.85
CA GLU A 130 0.49 8.43 -12.39
C GLU A 130 1.52 7.62 -11.60
N ALA A 131 1.33 7.50 -10.29
CA ALA A 131 2.15 6.60 -9.47
C ALA A 131 2.01 5.15 -9.93
N LEU A 132 0.79 4.68 -10.19
CA LEU A 132 0.54 3.34 -10.73
C LEU A 132 1.18 3.15 -12.11
N ASP A 133 1.04 4.14 -13.00
CA ASP A 133 1.64 4.11 -14.33
C ASP A 133 3.18 4.00 -14.29
N VAL A 134 3.83 4.61 -13.30
CA VAL A 134 5.28 4.45 -13.08
C VAL A 134 5.62 3.07 -12.56
N LEU A 135 4.82 2.54 -11.62
CA LEU A 135 5.03 1.20 -11.07
C LEU A 135 4.78 0.09 -12.10
N ASP A 136 3.93 0.34 -13.11
CA ASP A 136 3.61 -0.64 -14.16
C ASP A 136 4.76 -0.88 -15.13
N ILE A 137 5.68 0.08 -15.28
CA ILE A 137 6.80 -0.01 -16.21
C ILE A 137 8.12 -0.42 -15.55
N LEU A 138 8.11 -0.77 -14.24
CA LEU A 138 9.27 -1.33 -13.57
C LEU A 138 9.68 -2.66 -14.21
N GLN A 139 10.98 -2.92 -14.27
CA GLN A 139 11.51 -4.21 -14.73
C GLN A 139 11.25 -5.31 -13.69
N SER A 140 11.28 -4.95 -12.41
CA SER A 140 11.02 -5.83 -11.26
C SER A 140 9.88 -5.26 -10.39
N PRO A 141 8.61 -5.37 -10.83
CA PRO A 141 7.48 -4.70 -10.17
C PRO A 141 7.06 -5.37 -8.84
N ASN A 142 7.55 -6.59 -8.58
CA ASN A 142 7.15 -7.38 -7.42
C ASN A 142 8.17 -7.30 -6.26
N THR A 143 8.72 -6.12 -6.00
CA THR A 143 9.49 -5.88 -4.78
C THR A 143 8.57 -5.50 -3.63
N PRO A 144 8.95 -5.74 -2.35
CA PRO A 144 8.13 -5.33 -1.20
C PRO A 144 7.70 -3.88 -1.27
N ARG A 145 8.65 -2.98 -1.59
CA ARG A 145 8.41 -1.54 -1.66
C ARG A 145 7.48 -1.14 -2.81
N ALA A 146 7.70 -1.68 -4.01
CA ALA A 146 6.85 -1.39 -5.17
C ALA A 146 5.40 -1.86 -4.93
N LEU A 147 5.23 -3.04 -4.33
CA LEU A 147 3.93 -3.57 -3.95
C LEU A 147 3.26 -2.72 -2.86
N ASN A 148 4.02 -2.25 -1.86
CA ASN A 148 3.50 -1.33 -0.84
C ASN A 148 2.95 -0.04 -1.45
N TYR A 149 3.73 0.61 -2.32
CA TYR A 149 3.31 1.87 -2.93
C TYR A 149 2.19 1.69 -3.96
N ARG A 150 2.16 0.54 -4.66
CA ARG A 150 1.02 0.15 -5.49
C ARG A 150 -0.24 0.00 -4.65
N GLY A 151 -0.15 -0.69 -3.52
CA GLY A 151 -1.25 -0.81 -2.56
C GLY A 151 -1.77 0.53 -2.06
N TYR A 152 -0.85 1.44 -1.71
CA TYR A 152 -1.18 2.79 -1.25
C TYR A 152 -1.94 3.58 -2.32
N ALA A 153 -1.40 3.69 -3.54
CA ALA A 153 -2.03 4.43 -4.62
C ALA A 153 -3.40 3.82 -5.02
N THR A 154 -3.48 2.49 -5.08
CA THR A 154 -4.73 1.76 -5.39
C THR A 154 -5.80 2.01 -4.34
N ARG A 155 -5.45 1.94 -3.04
CA ARG A 155 -6.36 2.24 -1.93
C ARG A 155 -6.85 3.68 -1.96
N LYS A 156 -5.96 4.64 -2.23
CA LYS A 156 -6.32 6.07 -2.33
C LYS A 156 -7.27 6.37 -3.50
N LEU A 157 -7.26 5.54 -4.55
CA LEU A 157 -8.26 5.58 -5.63
C LEU A 157 -9.60 4.89 -5.26
N GLY A 158 -9.80 4.51 -4.00
CA GLY A 158 -11.02 3.88 -3.50
C GLY A 158 -11.09 2.35 -3.69
N ARG A 159 -10.07 1.72 -4.28
CA ARG A 159 -9.97 0.28 -4.52
C ARG A 159 -9.32 -0.43 -3.32
N THR A 160 -9.96 -0.34 -2.14
CA THR A 160 -9.35 -0.76 -0.88
C THR A 160 -9.03 -2.25 -0.84
N ASP A 161 -9.91 -3.13 -1.30
CA ASP A 161 -9.67 -4.59 -1.32
C ASP A 161 -8.47 -4.96 -2.20
N GLU A 162 -8.35 -4.32 -3.35
CA GLU A 162 -7.21 -4.51 -4.24
C GLU A 162 -5.92 -4.00 -3.60
N GLY A 163 -5.97 -2.83 -2.95
CA GLY A 163 -4.86 -2.28 -2.18
C GLY A 163 -4.37 -3.24 -1.10
N ILE A 164 -5.29 -3.83 -0.32
CA ILE A 164 -4.99 -4.86 0.68
C ILE A 164 -4.26 -6.05 0.05
N SER A 165 -4.68 -6.49 -1.14
CA SER A 165 -4.03 -7.60 -1.82
C SER A 165 -2.55 -7.34 -2.13
N TYR A 166 -2.21 -6.12 -2.51
CA TYR A 166 -0.82 -5.70 -2.73
C TYR A 166 -0.03 -5.62 -1.42
N TYR A 167 -0.62 -5.09 -0.35
CA TYR A 167 0.03 -5.05 0.97
C TYR A 167 0.34 -6.46 1.49
N LEU A 168 -0.60 -7.39 1.37
CA LEU A 168 -0.38 -8.78 1.79
C LEU A 168 0.75 -9.45 1.00
N LYS A 169 0.86 -9.20 -0.30
CA LYS A 169 1.99 -9.67 -1.11
C LYS A 169 3.32 -9.04 -0.65
N SER A 170 3.32 -7.75 -0.33
CA SER A 170 4.49 -7.06 0.21
C SER A 170 4.93 -7.65 1.55
N VAL A 171 3.98 -7.86 2.49
CA VAL A 171 4.25 -8.51 3.79
C VAL A 171 4.77 -9.93 3.63
N ALA A 172 4.28 -10.69 2.64
CA ALA A 172 4.76 -12.04 2.37
C ALA A 172 6.22 -12.06 1.88
N LEU A 173 6.65 -11.05 1.15
CA LEU A 173 8.03 -10.90 0.66
C LEU A 173 8.97 -10.33 1.73
N ASP A 174 8.49 -9.41 2.55
CA ASP A 174 9.23 -8.82 3.67
C ASP A 174 8.33 -8.68 4.91
N PRO A 175 8.31 -9.71 5.76
CA PRO A 175 7.52 -9.67 7.00
C PRO A 175 7.98 -8.62 8.01
N ALA A 176 9.21 -8.11 7.87
CA ALA A 176 9.80 -7.13 8.78
C ALA A 176 9.65 -5.67 8.29
N TYR A 177 8.85 -5.43 7.28
CA TYR A 177 8.61 -4.11 6.70
C TYR A 177 7.49 -3.36 7.45
N PRO A 178 7.79 -2.41 8.38
CA PRO A 178 6.78 -1.81 9.25
C PRO A 178 5.84 -0.87 8.50
N GLN A 179 6.28 -0.12 7.49
CA GLN A 179 5.43 0.80 6.74
C GLN A 179 4.28 0.09 6.02
N VAL A 180 4.52 -1.09 5.42
CA VAL A 180 3.44 -1.82 4.75
C VAL A 180 2.40 -2.31 5.75
N ARG A 181 2.82 -2.61 6.99
CA ARG A 181 1.90 -3.03 8.06
C ARG A 181 1.04 -1.88 8.56
N GLU A 182 1.60 -0.68 8.65
CA GLU A 182 0.85 0.54 8.93
C GLU A 182 -0.24 0.75 7.86
N TYR A 183 0.11 0.78 6.57
CA TYR A 183 -0.87 0.97 5.49
C TYR A 183 -1.90 -0.14 5.38
N LEU A 184 -1.52 -1.39 5.69
CA LEU A 184 -2.44 -2.52 5.79
C LEU A 184 -3.40 -2.34 6.98
N GLY A 185 -2.89 -1.89 8.13
CA GLY A 185 -3.68 -1.57 9.31
C GLY A 185 -4.71 -0.47 9.02
N GLU A 186 -4.29 0.65 8.42
CA GLU A 186 -5.19 1.71 7.97
C GLU A 186 -6.29 1.20 7.01
N ALA A 187 -5.90 0.32 6.06
CA ALA A 187 -6.87 -0.29 5.14
C ALA A 187 -7.90 -1.16 5.87
N TYR A 188 -7.49 -1.88 6.91
CA TYR A 188 -8.40 -2.64 7.76
C TYR A 188 -9.31 -1.73 8.59
N VAL A 189 -8.83 -0.60 9.09
CA VAL A 189 -9.66 0.41 9.77
C VAL A 189 -10.75 0.95 8.82
N ILE A 190 -10.41 1.27 7.58
CA ILE A 190 -11.38 1.71 6.55
C ILE A 190 -12.49 0.66 6.34
N GLN A 191 -12.17 -0.64 6.49
CA GLN A 191 -13.13 -1.73 6.36
C GLN A 191 -13.85 -2.09 7.66
N GLY A 192 -13.59 -1.39 8.78
CA GLY A 192 -14.11 -1.73 10.10
C GLY A 192 -13.55 -3.03 10.70
N LYS A 193 -12.46 -3.56 10.15
CA LYS A 193 -11.78 -4.78 10.61
C LYS A 193 -10.74 -4.45 11.68
N PHE A 194 -11.20 -3.90 12.80
CA PHE A 194 -10.33 -3.33 13.84
C PHE A 194 -9.39 -4.34 14.48
N ASP A 195 -9.82 -5.58 14.64
CA ASP A 195 -8.95 -6.62 15.23
C ASP A 195 -7.73 -6.89 14.34
N LEU A 196 -7.92 -6.97 13.01
CA LEU A 196 -6.81 -7.13 12.08
C LEU A 196 -5.87 -5.91 12.06
N ALA A 197 -6.41 -4.70 12.25
CA ALA A 197 -5.61 -3.49 12.37
C ALA A 197 -4.77 -3.50 13.66
N LYS A 198 -5.33 -3.93 14.80
CA LYS A 198 -4.62 -4.10 16.07
C LYS A 198 -3.52 -5.16 16.01
N ASP A 199 -3.71 -6.23 15.24
CA ASP A 199 -2.68 -7.24 14.98
C ASP A 199 -1.49 -6.63 14.22
N GLN A 200 -1.75 -5.74 13.25
CA GLN A 200 -0.68 -5.01 12.57
C GLN A 200 0.03 -4.07 13.53
N LEU A 201 -0.69 -3.31 14.36
CA LEU A 201 -0.11 -2.41 15.37
C LEU A 201 0.81 -3.17 16.34
N THR A 202 0.35 -4.32 16.86
CA THR A 202 1.14 -5.20 17.72
C THR A 202 2.41 -5.70 17.03
N THR A 203 2.32 -5.98 15.73
CA THR A 203 3.47 -6.43 14.96
C THR A 203 4.46 -5.30 14.74
N ILE A 204 3.99 -4.09 14.43
CA ILE A 204 4.83 -2.89 14.28
C ILE A 204 5.54 -2.59 15.60
N GLU A 205 4.85 -2.69 16.75
CA GLU A 205 5.48 -2.52 18.07
C GLU A 205 6.69 -3.44 18.27
N LYS A 206 6.58 -4.71 17.84
CA LYS A 206 7.68 -5.68 17.93
C LYS A 206 8.82 -5.37 16.97
N LEU A 207 8.55 -4.75 15.83
CA LEU A 207 9.54 -4.45 14.80
C LEU A 207 10.35 -3.19 15.10
N CYS A 208 9.72 -2.14 15.56
CA CYS A 208 10.37 -0.83 15.76
C CYS A 208 10.01 -0.10 17.06
N GLY A 209 9.13 -0.67 17.90
CA GLY A 209 8.70 -0.08 19.16
C GLY A 209 7.63 1.00 18.99
N LYS A 210 7.05 1.43 20.13
CA LYS A 210 5.98 2.44 20.15
C LYS A 210 6.43 3.85 19.76
N GLY A 211 7.72 4.11 19.78
CA GLY A 211 8.29 5.40 19.40
C GLY A 211 8.49 5.58 17.90
N CYS A 212 8.29 4.55 17.09
CA CYS A 212 8.45 4.68 15.64
C CYS A 212 7.21 5.31 14.98
N GLU A 213 7.42 6.02 13.89
CA GLU A 213 6.41 6.73 13.11
C GLU A 213 5.23 5.83 12.75
N TYR A 214 5.49 4.65 12.20
CA TYR A 214 4.46 3.71 11.75
C TYR A 214 3.53 3.21 12.86
N TYR A 215 4.07 3.05 14.08
CA TYR A 215 3.25 2.70 15.24
C TYR A 215 2.35 3.88 15.63
N GLN A 216 2.92 5.09 15.67
CA GLN A 216 2.18 6.29 16.08
C GLN A 216 1.05 6.59 15.08
N ASP A 217 1.31 6.51 13.78
CA ASP A 217 0.34 6.81 12.73
C ASP A 217 -0.83 5.81 12.75
N LEU A 218 -0.56 4.50 12.90
CA LEU A 218 -1.63 3.51 12.99
C LEU A 218 -2.38 3.58 14.33
N SER A 219 -1.68 3.86 15.45
CA SER A 219 -2.32 4.07 16.74
C SER A 219 -3.28 5.26 16.70
N GLU A 220 -2.84 6.39 16.14
CA GLU A 220 -3.69 7.58 15.96
C GLU A 220 -4.92 7.27 15.07
N THR A 221 -4.73 6.51 14.00
CA THR A 221 -5.83 6.08 13.11
C THR A 221 -6.87 5.22 13.85
N LEU A 222 -6.42 4.28 14.70
CA LEU A 222 -7.30 3.45 15.51
C LEU A 222 -8.02 4.24 16.62
N GLU A 223 -7.33 5.20 17.25
CA GLU A 223 -7.93 6.10 18.25
C GLU A 223 -9.03 6.97 17.63
N GLN A 224 -8.78 7.55 16.45
CA GLN A 224 -9.76 8.34 15.72
C GLN A 224 -10.99 7.53 15.31
N ALA A 225 -10.83 6.25 15.04
CA ALA A 225 -11.91 5.32 14.75
C ALA A 225 -12.63 4.79 16.01
N HIS A 226 -12.24 5.25 17.22
CA HIS A 226 -12.75 4.76 18.51
C HIS A 226 -12.61 3.23 18.67
N ALA A 227 -11.51 2.69 18.21
CA ALA A 227 -11.25 1.26 18.12
C ALA A 227 -10.16 0.75 19.07
N LEU A 228 -9.46 1.63 19.80
CA LEU A 228 -8.49 1.28 20.85
C LEU A 228 -9.12 1.23 22.21
#